data_5228d28d1bca44d5ec6f83e14e658bd6
#
_entry.id   5228d28d1bca44d5ec6f83e14e658bd6
#
_cell.length_a   1.000
_cell.length_b   1.000
_cell.length_c   1.000
_cell.angle_alpha   90.00
_cell.angle_beta   90.00
_cell.angle_gamma   90.00
#
_symmetry.space_group_name_H-M   'P 1'
#
loop_
_entity.id
_entity.type
_entity.pdbx_description
1 polymer ?
#
loop_
_entity_poly.entity_id
_entity_poly.type
_entity_poly.pdbx_seq_one_letter_code
_entity_poly.pdbx_strand_id
1 'polypeptide(L)'
;MGKHYLNSLFAPKSVAVFGASDRIDSVGQIVFKNMLECGYKGLLYPINTKNATVQGQRAYAAIADIAEPIELVVIATPPQSVPGIIEACGLHGVKAAVIITAGFGEAGAAGIALEKEVIEAAHRYNIRLIGPNCLGIMRPSIGLNATFNKGGVNAGNIAFVSQSGALCTAILDWAQRNDVGFSSVVSMGSSTDVDFGEILDYLVSDPNTHSILMYIEGIRHARSFMSAMRAAARIKPVILVKVGRHASGSKAAMSHTASLVGADDVFDAAVSRVGVVRVQTITQLFTAAKALSCGFRPVGNRLAIVTNGGGPGV
;
A
#
# COMPACT_ATOMS: atom_id res chain seq x y z
N MET A 1 5.06 14.08 20.71
CA MET A 1 4.82 14.17 19.26
C MET A 1 3.35 13.84 18.99
N GLY A 2 2.62 14.69 18.26
CA GLY A 2 1.25 14.38 17.84
C GLY A 2 1.21 13.14 16.95
N LYS A 3 0.09 12.41 16.93
CA LYS A 3 -0.09 11.27 16.02
C LYS A 3 -0.12 11.78 14.57
N HIS A 4 0.57 11.10 13.67
CA HIS A 4 0.50 11.39 12.24
C HIS A 4 -0.93 11.19 11.72
N TYR A 5 -1.41 12.04 10.81
CA TYR A 5 -2.80 12.00 10.31
C TYR A 5 -3.14 10.69 9.57
N LEU A 6 -2.14 9.96 9.05
CA LEU A 6 -2.32 8.64 8.45
C LEU A 6 -2.26 7.47 9.47
N ASN A 7 -2.20 7.74 10.76
CA ASN A 7 -2.17 6.66 11.76
C ASN A 7 -3.37 5.73 11.67
N SER A 8 -4.54 6.25 11.35
CA SER A 8 -5.74 5.40 11.18
C SER A 8 -5.63 4.43 10.01
N LEU A 9 -4.78 4.70 9.01
CA LEU A 9 -4.44 3.74 7.95
C LEU A 9 -3.44 2.69 8.42
N PHE A 10 -2.36 3.12 9.09
CA PHE A 10 -1.19 2.27 9.33
C PHE A 10 -1.12 1.66 10.74
N ALA A 11 -1.82 2.21 11.71
CA ALA A 11 -1.85 1.71 13.08
C ALA A 11 -3.27 1.84 13.70
N PRO A 12 -4.31 1.36 12.99
CA PRO A 12 -5.68 1.43 13.49
C PRO A 12 -5.84 0.59 14.76
N LYS A 13 -6.71 1.03 15.66
CA LYS A 13 -7.12 0.27 16.84
C LYS A 13 -8.36 -0.58 16.59
N SER A 14 -9.13 -0.22 15.57
CA SER A 14 -10.36 -0.91 15.18
C SER A 14 -10.49 -0.91 13.65
N VAL A 15 -10.90 -2.05 13.10
CA VAL A 15 -11.09 -2.25 11.66
C VAL A 15 -12.45 -2.87 11.42
N ALA A 16 -13.22 -2.31 10.48
CA ALA A 16 -14.42 -2.95 9.97
C ALA A 16 -14.21 -3.38 8.50
N VAL A 17 -14.65 -4.60 8.15
CA VAL A 17 -14.49 -5.15 6.80
C VAL A 17 -15.86 -5.29 6.15
N PHE A 18 -16.15 -4.42 5.19
CA PHE A 18 -17.35 -4.48 4.35
C PHE A 18 -17.19 -5.56 3.28
N GLY A 19 -18.18 -6.43 3.19
CA GLY A 19 -18.14 -7.58 2.29
C GLY A 19 -17.42 -8.80 2.87
N ALA A 20 -17.12 -8.80 4.17
CA ALA A 20 -16.64 -9.97 4.89
C ALA A 20 -17.61 -11.15 4.66
N SER A 21 -17.11 -12.36 4.41
CA SER A 21 -17.92 -13.48 3.94
C SER A 21 -17.30 -14.83 4.32
N ASP A 22 -18.14 -15.87 4.36
CA ASP A 22 -17.71 -17.27 4.43
C ASP A 22 -17.52 -17.90 3.03
N ARG A 23 -17.92 -17.19 1.96
CA ARG A 23 -17.80 -17.71 0.59
C ARG A 23 -16.35 -17.87 0.20
N ILE A 24 -15.93 -19.12 0.05
CA ILE A 24 -14.56 -19.51 -0.30
C ILE A 24 -14.07 -18.73 -1.53
N ASP A 25 -12.80 -18.30 -1.49
CA ASP A 25 -12.10 -17.54 -2.52
C ASP A 25 -12.73 -16.17 -2.88
N SER A 26 -13.72 -15.68 -2.12
CA SER A 26 -14.15 -14.29 -2.28
C SER A 26 -13.16 -13.33 -1.64
N VAL A 27 -12.98 -12.15 -2.23
CA VAL A 27 -12.05 -11.12 -1.72
C VAL A 27 -12.32 -10.82 -0.25
N GLY A 28 -13.57 -10.60 0.13
CA GLY A 28 -13.92 -10.29 1.51
C GLY A 28 -13.68 -11.44 2.48
N GLN A 29 -13.78 -12.69 2.02
CA GLN A 29 -13.43 -13.86 2.82
C GLN A 29 -11.92 -13.90 3.09
N ILE A 30 -11.10 -13.70 2.06
CA ILE A 30 -9.64 -13.73 2.18
C ILE A 30 -9.15 -12.59 3.08
N VAL A 31 -9.65 -11.36 2.89
CA VAL A 31 -9.27 -10.21 3.71
C VAL A 31 -9.58 -10.44 5.19
N PHE A 32 -10.80 -10.87 5.48
CA PHE A 32 -11.21 -11.07 6.86
C PHE A 32 -10.44 -12.23 7.53
N LYS A 33 -10.23 -13.33 6.79
CA LYS A 33 -9.39 -14.45 7.21
C LYS A 33 -7.95 -14.02 7.50
N ASN A 34 -7.35 -13.26 6.61
CA ASN A 34 -5.99 -12.75 6.80
C ASN A 34 -5.86 -11.91 8.08
N MET A 35 -6.84 -11.07 8.38
CA MET A 35 -6.84 -10.27 9.61
C MET A 35 -6.89 -11.15 10.86
N LEU A 36 -7.68 -12.23 10.85
CA LEU A 36 -7.77 -13.18 11.94
C LEU A 36 -6.47 -14.01 12.09
N GLU A 37 -5.98 -14.58 11.00
CA GLU A 37 -4.81 -15.49 11.00
C GLU A 37 -3.48 -14.78 11.26
N CYS A 38 -3.32 -13.55 10.79
CA CYS A 38 -2.12 -12.74 11.08
C CYS A 38 -2.12 -12.13 12.48
N GLY A 39 -3.18 -12.38 13.27
CA GLY A 39 -3.26 -11.99 14.67
C GLY A 39 -3.35 -10.48 14.86
N TYR A 40 -4.22 -9.82 14.11
CA TYR A 40 -4.48 -8.39 14.30
C TYR A 40 -4.88 -8.11 15.76
N LYS A 41 -4.20 -7.18 16.40
CA LYS A 41 -4.31 -6.92 17.85
C LYS A 41 -5.43 -5.93 18.22
N GLY A 42 -6.02 -5.28 17.23
CA GLY A 42 -7.14 -4.35 17.44
C GLY A 42 -8.51 -5.04 17.36
N LEU A 43 -9.55 -4.24 17.49
CA LEU A 43 -10.93 -4.71 17.34
C LEU A 43 -11.22 -4.94 15.84
N LEU A 44 -11.88 -6.06 15.51
CA LEU A 44 -12.18 -6.46 14.15
C LEU A 44 -13.66 -6.78 13.99
N TYR A 45 -14.32 -6.10 13.06
CA TYR A 45 -15.77 -6.18 12.85
C TYR A 45 -16.09 -6.58 11.41
N PRO A 46 -16.67 -7.78 11.17
CA PRO A 46 -17.20 -8.12 9.85
C PRO A 46 -18.52 -7.44 9.60
N ILE A 47 -18.67 -6.77 8.45
CA ILE A 47 -19.95 -6.20 8.01
C ILE A 47 -20.51 -7.07 6.89
N ASN A 48 -21.69 -7.67 7.14
CA ASN A 48 -22.40 -8.53 6.21
C ASN A 48 -23.92 -8.35 6.38
N THR A 49 -24.61 -7.96 5.31
CA THR A 49 -26.06 -7.69 5.35
C THR A 49 -26.95 -8.94 5.40
N LYS A 50 -26.36 -10.14 5.22
CA LYS A 50 -27.12 -11.39 5.11
C LYS A 50 -26.88 -12.36 6.26
N ASN A 51 -25.66 -12.40 6.77
CA ASN A 51 -25.23 -13.39 7.76
C ASN A 51 -25.03 -12.73 9.12
N ALA A 52 -25.54 -13.32 10.18
CA ALA A 52 -25.35 -12.87 11.56
C ALA A 52 -23.93 -13.21 12.10
N THR A 53 -23.24 -14.15 11.45
CA THR A 53 -21.86 -14.54 11.77
C THR A 53 -21.07 -14.70 10.50
N VAL A 54 -19.77 -14.37 10.54
CA VAL A 54 -18.80 -14.56 9.46
C VAL A 54 -17.50 -15.09 10.08
N GLN A 55 -17.04 -16.25 9.61
CA GLN A 55 -15.82 -16.91 10.08
C GLN A 55 -15.78 -17.04 11.63
N GLY A 56 -16.94 -17.39 12.21
CA GLY A 56 -17.10 -17.55 13.65
C GLY A 56 -17.20 -16.25 14.46
N GLN A 57 -17.11 -15.09 13.83
CA GLN A 57 -17.27 -13.78 14.48
C GLN A 57 -18.69 -13.25 14.28
N ARG A 58 -19.21 -12.53 15.27
CA ARG A 58 -20.49 -11.79 15.14
C ARG A 58 -20.36 -10.78 14.02
N ALA A 59 -21.26 -10.83 13.04
CA ALA A 59 -21.33 -9.86 11.97
C ALA A 59 -22.42 -8.80 12.24
N TYR A 60 -22.21 -7.62 11.63
CA TYR A 60 -23.10 -6.47 11.73
C TYR A 60 -23.70 -6.18 10.36
N ALA A 61 -24.97 -5.81 10.31
CA ALA A 61 -25.65 -5.51 9.05
C ALA A 61 -25.18 -4.14 8.50
N ALA A 62 -24.91 -3.18 9.36
CA ALA A 62 -24.41 -1.86 9.03
C ALA A 62 -23.34 -1.39 10.02
N ILE A 63 -22.52 -0.42 9.63
CA ILE A 63 -21.51 0.17 10.52
C ILE A 63 -22.17 0.89 11.70
N ALA A 64 -23.36 1.43 11.51
CA ALA A 64 -24.15 2.09 12.55
C ALA A 64 -24.56 1.16 13.72
N ASP A 65 -24.55 -0.17 13.50
CA ASP A 65 -24.85 -1.16 14.52
C ASP A 65 -23.66 -1.42 15.47
N ILE A 66 -22.48 -0.87 15.16
CA ILE A 66 -21.28 -0.98 15.98
C ILE A 66 -21.21 0.23 16.90
N ALA A 67 -21.19 0.01 18.21
CA ALA A 67 -21.15 1.10 19.20
C ALA A 67 -19.74 1.71 19.34
N GLU A 68 -18.70 0.92 19.07
CA GLU A 68 -17.31 1.33 19.22
C GLU A 68 -16.83 2.18 18.05
N PRO A 69 -15.94 3.15 18.28
CA PRO A 69 -15.34 3.93 17.20
C PRO A 69 -14.54 3.06 16.24
N ILE A 70 -14.74 3.22 14.94
CA ILE A 70 -14.00 2.53 13.89
C ILE A 70 -12.98 3.50 13.28
N GLU A 71 -11.69 3.15 13.33
CA GLU A 71 -10.62 3.97 12.78
C GLU A 71 -10.35 3.70 11.30
N LEU A 72 -10.44 2.42 10.88
CA LEU A 72 -10.21 1.98 9.50
C LEU A 72 -11.36 1.12 9.00
N VAL A 73 -11.75 1.33 7.76
CA VAL A 73 -12.63 0.39 7.04
C VAL A 73 -11.90 -0.20 5.84
N VAL A 74 -12.20 -1.48 5.56
CA VAL A 74 -11.74 -2.17 4.36
C VAL A 74 -12.96 -2.54 3.54
N ILE A 75 -12.99 -2.14 2.26
CA ILE A 75 -14.18 -2.29 1.41
C ILE A 75 -13.89 -3.27 0.27
N ALA A 76 -14.62 -4.39 0.29
CA ALA A 76 -14.56 -5.47 -0.71
C ALA A 76 -15.97 -5.82 -1.22
N THR A 77 -16.78 -4.81 -1.50
CA THR A 77 -18.16 -4.90 -1.99
C THR A 77 -18.24 -4.45 -3.45
N PRO A 78 -19.35 -4.67 -4.18
CA PRO A 78 -19.53 -4.16 -5.54
C PRO A 78 -19.34 -2.63 -5.60
N PRO A 79 -18.75 -2.09 -6.69
CA PRO A 79 -18.36 -0.68 -6.77
C PRO A 79 -19.53 0.29 -6.57
N GLN A 80 -20.73 -0.04 -7.03
CA GLN A 80 -21.92 0.82 -6.90
C GLN A 80 -22.33 1.07 -5.43
N SER A 81 -21.93 0.20 -4.51
CA SER A 81 -22.23 0.36 -3.07
C SER A 81 -21.23 1.25 -2.35
N VAL A 82 -20.06 1.49 -2.94
CA VAL A 82 -18.93 2.16 -2.23
C VAL A 82 -19.24 3.60 -1.84
N PRO A 83 -19.86 4.46 -2.68
CA PRO A 83 -20.20 5.83 -2.26
C PRO A 83 -21.07 5.86 -1.00
N GLY A 84 -22.14 5.06 -0.96
CA GLY A 84 -23.03 4.97 0.19
C GLY A 84 -22.34 4.40 1.44
N ILE A 85 -21.38 3.48 1.28
CA ILE A 85 -20.56 2.97 2.39
C ILE A 85 -19.67 4.09 2.95
N ILE A 86 -19.01 4.88 2.10
CA ILE A 86 -18.17 6.00 2.55
C ILE A 86 -19.01 7.06 3.28
N GLU A 87 -20.22 7.38 2.80
CA GLU A 87 -21.16 8.26 3.51
C GLU A 87 -21.49 7.72 4.91
N ALA A 88 -21.88 6.44 5.01
CA ALA A 88 -22.19 5.80 6.29
C ALA A 88 -20.99 5.79 7.22
N CYS A 89 -19.80 5.53 6.71
CA CYS A 89 -18.53 5.59 7.45
C CYS A 89 -18.24 7.00 7.96
N GLY A 90 -18.51 8.02 7.14
CA GLY A 90 -18.36 9.41 7.52
C GLY A 90 -19.25 9.82 8.68
N LEU A 91 -20.51 9.45 8.64
CA LEU A 91 -21.48 9.66 9.72
C LEU A 91 -21.08 8.93 11.01
N HIS A 92 -20.45 7.76 10.90
CA HIS A 92 -19.92 7.00 12.05
C HIS A 92 -18.59 7.55 12.58
N GLY A 93 -17.96 8.52 11.89
CA GLY A 93 -16.73 9.19 12.32
C GLY A 93 -15.44 8.45 11.94
N VAL A 94 -15.50 7.49 10.98
CA VAL A 94 -14.33 6.81 10.42
C VAL A 94 -13.33 7.79 9.83
N LYS A 95 -12.02 7.49 9.97
CA LYS A 95 -10.94 8.38 9.53
C LYS A 95 -10.20 7.89 8.30
N ALA A 96 -10.26 6.59 8.01
CA ALA A 96 -9.51 5.98 6.92
C ALA A 96 -10.27 4.83 6.26
N ALA A 97 -10.07 4.65 4.96
CA ALA A 97 -10.62 3.53 4.21
C ALA A 97 -9.60 2.96 3.21
N VAL A 98 -9.60 1.64 3.08
CA VAL A 98 -8.91 0.89 2.02
C VAL A 98 -9.97 0.32 1.09
N ILE A 99 -10.00 0.78 -0.15
CA ILE A 99 -10.98 0.35 -1.15
C ILE A 99 -10.30 -0.66 -2.08
N ILE A 100 -10.52 -1.94 -1.80
CA ILE A 100 -9.97 -3.04 -2.62
C ILE A 100 -10.73 -3.15 -3.94
N THR A 101 -12.01 -2.86 -3.90
CA THR A 101 -12.94 -2.93 -5.04
C THR A 101 -12.38 -2.24 -6.29
N ALA A 102 -12.45 -2.93 -7.43
CA ALA A 102 -12.24 -2.41 -8.77
C ALA A 102 -13.57 -1.99 -9.43
N GLY A 103 -13.49 -1.36 -10.61
CA GLY A 103 -14.67 -0.90 -11.37
C GLY A 103 -14.87 0.61 -11.31
N PHE A 104 -13.78 1.34 -11.11
CA PHE A 104 -13.73 2.81 -11.05
C PHE A 104 -13.07 3.41 -12.31
N GLY A 105 -12.12 4.30 -12.19
CA GLY A 105 -11.51 5.00 -13.31
C GLY A 105 -11.02 4.09 -14.45
N GLU A 106 -10.56 2.88 -14.14
CA GLU A 106 -10.14 1.87 -15.10
C GLU A 106 -11.29 1.25 -15.90
N ALA A 107 -12.54 1.36 -15.43
CA ALA A 107 -13.74 0.85 -16.09
C ALA A 107 -14.39 1.85 -17.07
N GLY A 108 -13.74 2.98 -17.32
CA GLY A 108 -14.23 4.00 -18.26
C GLY A 108 -15.14 5.06 -17.62
N ALA A 109 -15.93 5.76 -18.44
CA ALA A 109 -16.65 6.98 -18.02
C ALA A 109 -17.57 6.79 -16.81
N ALA A 110 -18.31 5.68 -16.76
CA ALA A 110 -19.18 5.38 -15.62
C ALA A 110 -18.38 5.15 -14.32
N GLY A 111 -17.25 4.47 -14.43
CA GLY A 111 -16.34 4.24 -13.30
C GLY A 111 -15.68 5.52 -12.82
N ILE A 112 -15.30 6.42 -13.72
CA ILE A 112 -14.76 7.76 -13.39
C ILE A 112 -15.80 8.59 -12.60
N ALA A 113 -17.07 8.55 -13.01
CA ALA A 113 -18.13 9.25 -12.30
C ALA A 113 -18.30 8.70 -10.88
N LEU A 114 -18.29 7.38 -10.73
CA LEU A 114 -18.41 6.71 -9.45
C LEU A 114 -17.20 7.00 -8.52
N GLU A 115 -15.98 7.02 -9.08
CA GLU A 115 -14.78 7.39 -8.36
C GLU A 115 -14.87 8.81 -7.80
N LYS A 116 -15.39 9.74 -8.60
CA LYS A 116 -15.61 11.13 -8.18
C LYS A 116 -16.58 11.21 -6.99
N GLU A 117 -17.70 10.48 -7.03
CA GLU A 117 -18.65 10.42 -5.91
C GLU A 117 -17.99 9.92 -4.61
N VAL A 118 -17.16 8.87 -4.72
CA VAL A 118 -16.40 8.34 -3.58
C VAL A 118 -15.46 9.38 -2.99
N ILE A 119 -14.71 10.09 -3.84
CA ILE A 119 -13.75 11.12 -3.42
C ILE A 119 -14.50 12.28 -2.75
N GLU A 120 -15.60 12.75 -3.33
CA GLU A 120 -16.42 13.85 -2.78
C GLU A 120 -16.99 13.46 -1.41
N ALA A 121 -17.50 12.26 -1.24
CA ALA A 121 -17.97 11.76 0.04
C ALA A 121 -16.84 11.68 1.08
N ALA A 122 -15.69 11.12 0.70
CA ALA A 122 -14.53 11.01 1.58
C ALA A 122 -14.01 12.39 2.05
N HIS A 123 -13.91 13.36 1.15
CA HIS A 123 -13.50 14.73 1.48
C HIS A 123 -14.49 15.42 2.42
N ARG A 124 -15.79 15.22 2.23
CA ARG A 124 -16.84 15.80 3.10
C ARG A 124 -16.64 15.41 4.58
N TYR A 125 -16.22 14.17 4.81
CA TYR A 125 -16.03 13.62 6.16
C TYR A 125 -14.57 13.52 6.60
N ASN A 126 -13.62 14.01 5.80
CA ASN A 126 -12.19 13.91 6.07
C ASN A 126 -11.72 12.47 6.25
N ILE A 127 -12.25 11.55 5.43
CA ILE A 127 -11.79 10.15 5.37
C ILE A 127 -10.63 10.06 4.37
N ARG A 128 -9.48 9.50 4.79
CA ARG A 128 -8.34 9.28 3.91
C ARG A 128 -8.45 7.92 3.22
N LEU A 129 -8.21 7.89 1.92
CA LEU A 129 -8.42 6.71 1.07
C LEU A 129 -7.11 6.12 0.54
N ILE A 130 -6.98 4.79 0.61
CA ILE A 130 -6.07 3.97 -0.20
C ILE A 130 -6.90 3.23 -1.25
N GLY A 131 -6.45 3.17 -2.47
CA GLY A 131 -7.20 2.63 -3.60
C GLY A 131 -7.91 3.72 -4.40
N PRO A 132 -9.02 3.37 -5.07
CA PRO A 132 -9.58 2.04 -5.26
C PRO A 132 -8.70 1.12 -6.11
N ASN A 133 -9.20 -0.11 -6.39
CA ASN A 133 -8.49 -1.09 -7.22
C ASN A 133 -7.07 -1.39 -6.69
N CYS A 134 -6.95 -1.73 -5.41
CA CYS A 134 -5.68 -2.02 -4.75
C CYS A 134 -5.68 -3.41 -4.10
N LEU A 135 -4.49 -3.97 -3.85
CA LEU A 135 -4.37 -5.20 -3.06
C LEU A 135 -4.71 -4.95 -1.58
N GLY A 136 -4.43 -3.75 -1.07
CA GLY A 136 -4.61 -3.36 0.31
C GLY A 136 -3.31 -3.02 1.02
N ILE A 137 -3.33 -3.09 2.36
CA ILE A 137 -2.19 -2.74 3.22
C ILE A 137 -1.85 -3.85 4.21
N MET A 138 -0.56 -3.99 4.53
CA MET A 138 -0.06 -4.87 5.59
C MET A 138 0.85 -4.11 6.56
N ARG A 139 0.72 -4.42 7.85
CA ARG A 139 1.63 -4.02 8.94
C ARG A 139 1.87 -5.23 9.84
N PRO A 140 2.86 -6.09 9.51
CA PRO A 140 3.08 -7.35 10.23
C PRO A 140 3.34 -7.18 11.72
N SER A 141 3.99 -6.07 12.14
CA SER A 141 4.29 -5.80 13.55
C SER A 141 3.06 -5.70 14.46
N ILE A 142 1.89 -5.40 13.90
CA ILE A 142 0.60 -5.33 14.63
C ILE A 142 -0.40 -6.38 14.14
N GLY A 143 0.03 -7.31 13.27
CA GLY A 143 -0.82 -8.33 12.68
C GLY A 143 -1.85 -7.80 11.67
N LEU A 144 -1.74 -6.54 11.22
CA LEU A 144 -2.65 -5.97 10.21
C LEU A 144 -2.32 -6.56 8.84
N ASN A 145 -3.24 -7.33 8.29
CA ASN A 145 -3.21 -7.82 6.91
C ASN A 145 -4.56 -7.55 6.23
N ALA A 146 -4.79 -6.29 5.89
CA ALA A 146 -5.95 -5.81 5.18
C ALA A 146 -5.77 -5.96 3.65
N THR A 147 -5.40 -7.15 3.20
CA THR A 147 -5.20 -7.48 1.77
C THR A 147 -5.91 -8.76 1.40
N PHE A 148 -6.13 -8.98 0.10
CA PHE A 148 -6.60 -10.26 -0.42
C PHE A 148 -5.46 -11.16 -0.94
N ASN A 149 -4.20 -10.87 -0.58
CA ASN A 149 -3.08 -11.79 -0.81
C ASN A 149 -3.25 -13.05 0.06
N LYS A 150 -3.06 -14.22 -0.50
CA LYS A 150 -3.15 -15.46 0.29
C LYS A 150 -1.90 -15.60 1.17
N GLY A 151 -2.10 -15.52 2.47
CA GLY A 151 -1.04 -15.61 3.49
C GLY A 151 -0.47 -14.27 3.95
N GLY A 152 0.31 -14.33 5.01
CA GLY A 152 1.02 -13.21 5.60
C GLY A 152 2.47 -13.11 5.15
N VAL A 153 3.18 -12.13 5.68
CA VAL A 153 4.61 -11.92 5.46
C VAL A 153 5.32 -11.76 6.80
N ASN A 154 6.61 -12.06 6.82
CA ASN A 154 7.44 -11.87 7.99
C ASN A 154 7.54 -10.38 8.37
N ALA A 155 7.54 -10.11 9.67
CA ALA A 155 7.89 -8.78 10.16
C ALA A 155 9.36 -8.46 9.85
N GLY A 156 9.62 -7.23 9.46
CA GLY A 156 10.96 -6.76 9.11
C GLY A 156 11.01 -5.24 9.09
N ASN A 157 12.00 -4.70 8.41
CA ASN A 157 12.33 -3.28 8.46
C ASN A 157 12.21 -2.55 7.10
N ILE A 158 11.70 -3.22 6.09
CA ILE A 158 11.51 -2.67 4.74
C ILE A 158 10.05 -2.26 4.56
N ALA A 159 9.80 -1.02 4.14
CA ALA A 159 8.51 -0.63 3.60
C ALA A 159 8.49 -0.83 2.09
N PHE A 160 7.45 -1.46 1.57
CA PHE A 160 7.23 -1.59 0.13
C PHE A 160 5.94 -0.87 -0.27
N VAL A 161 6.06 0.07 -1.20
CA VAL A 161 4.93 0.88 -1.71
C VAL A 161 4.82 0.69 -3.20
N SER A 162 3.67 0.25 -3.69
CA SER A 162 3.46 -0.10 -5.10
C SER A 162 2.12 0.39 -5.62
N GLN A 163 2.09 0.90 -6.84
CA GLN A 163 0.84 1.13 -7.58
C GLN A 163 0.29 -0.16 -8.18
N SER A 164 1.13 -1.19 -8.37
CA SER A 164 0.71 -2.48 -8.92
C SER A 164 0.39 -3.51 -7.82
N GLY A 165 -0.86 -3.96 -7.75
CA GLY A 165 -1.28 -5.05 -6.87
C GLY A 165 -0.62 -6.39 -7.24
N ALA A 166 -0.50 -6.68 -8.54
CA ALA A 166 0.15 -7.90 -9.02
C ALA A 166 1.62 -7.97 -8.62
N LEU A 167 2.35 -6.85 -8.68
CA LEU A 167 3.72 -6.80 -8.22
C LEU A 167 3.82 -6.94 -6.70
N CYS A 168 2.87 -6.38 -5.94
CA CYS A 168 2.82 -6.64 -4.49
C CYS A 168 2.74 -8.15 -4.23
N THR A 169 1.84 -8.87 -4.88
CA THR A 169 1.75 -10.34 -4.72
C THR A 169 3.06 -11.03 -5.08
N ALA A 170 3.68 -10.68 -6.22
CA ALA A 170 4.93 -11.30 -6.67
C ALA A 170 6.09 -11.07 -5.68
N ILE A 171 6.23 -9.86 -5.12
CA ILE A 171 7.29 -9.59 -4.14
C ILE A 171 7.02 -10.27 -2.81
N LEU A 172 5.76 -10.42 -2.40
CA LEU A 172 5.40 -11.12 -1.16
C LEU A 172 5.73 -12.61 -1.25
N ASP A 173 5.39 -13.26 -2.37
CA ASP A 173 5.74 -14.65 -2.64
C ASP A 173 7.26 -14.88 -2.68
N TRP A 174 7.99 -13.97 -3.34
CA TRP A 174 9.44 -14.02 -3.39
C TRP A 174 10.07 -13.80 -2.01
N ALA A 175 9.57 -12.83 -1.26
CA ALA A 175 10.09 -12.45 0.06
C ALA A 175 9.98 -13.60 1.07
N GLN A 176 8.87 -14.32 1.05
CA GLN A 176 8.66 -15.50 1.91
C GLN A 176 9.71 -16.59 1.69
N ARG A 177 10.10 -16.81 0.41
CA ARG A 177 11.14 -17.80 0.06
C ARG A 177 12.57 -17.33 0.35
N ASN A 178 12.76 -16.03 0.57
CA ASN A 178 14.08 -15.41 0.74
C ASN A 178 14.30 -14.83 2.14
N ASP A 179 13.40 -15.09 3.10
CA ASP A 179 13.43 -14.57 4.46
C ASP A 179 13.51 -13.04 4.54
N VAL A 180 12.83 -12.36 3.60
CA VAL A 180 12.72 -10.90 3.60
C VAL A 180 11.45 -10.52 4.33
N GLY A 181 11.59 -9.70 5.39
CA GLY A 181 10.48 -9.19 6.17
C GLY A 181 10.16 -7.73 5.88
N PHE A 182 8.91 -7.34 6.12
CA PHE A 182 8.43 -5.99 5.88
C PHE A 182 7.94 -5.29 7.15
N SER A 183 8.18 -3.99 7.23
CA SER A 183 7.53 -3.10 8.20
C SER A 183 6.14 -2.70 7.73
N SER A 184 6.01 -2.46 6.44
CA SER A 184 4.74 -2.13 5.77
C SER A 184 4.74 -2.62 4.34
N VAL A 185 3.59 -3.04 3.84
CA VAL A 185 3.31 -3.22 2.41
C VAL A 185 2.08 -2.40 2.07
N VAL A 186 2.19 -1.55 1.06
CA VAL A 186 1.12 -0.65 0.63
C VAL A 186 0.90 -0.81 -0.86
N SER A 187 -0.26 -1.35 -1.22
CA SER A 187 -0.73 -1.31 -2.61
C SER A 187 -1.65 -0.11 -2.78
N MET A 188 -1.22 0.85 -3.58
CA MET A 188 -1.92 2.13 -3.71
C MET A 188 -3.10 2.07 -4.69
N GLY A 189 -3.08 1.12 -5.64
CA GLY A 189 -4.07 1.06 -6.71
C GLY A 189 -4.13 2.36 -7.51
N SER A 190 -5.33 2.88 -7.74
CA SER A 190 -5.55 4.13 -8.50
C SER A 190 -5.02 5.38 -7.81
N SER A 191 -4.71 5.33 -6.50
CA SER A 191 -4.07 6.44 -5.74
C SER A 191 -4.85 7.76 -5.85
N THR A 192 -6.16 7.70 -5.62
CA THR A 192 -7.07 8.82 -5.89
C THR A 192 -7.03 9.92 -4.83
N ASP A 193 -6.65 9.60 -3.59
CA ASP A 193 -6.51 10.52 -2.46
C ASP A 193 -5.08 10.47 -1.90
N VAL A 194 -4.75 9.46 -1.08
CA VAL A 194 -3.41 9.34 -0.50
C VAL A 194 -2.40 9.00 -1.59
N ASP A 195 -1.36 9.82 -1.73
CA ASP A 195 -0.31 9.66 -2.73
C ASP A 195 1.04 9.19 -2.12
N PHE A 196 2.03 8.99 -2.99
CA PHE A 196 3.38 8.61 -2.57
C PHE A 196 4.00 9.61 -1.59
N GLY A 197 3.74 10.90 -1.76
CA GLY A 197 4.32 11.95 -0.92
C GLY A 197 3.89 11.80 0.53
N GLU A 198 2.62 11.56 0.76
CA GLU A 198 2.03 11.40 2.09
C GLU A 198 2.45 10.08 2.76
N ILE A 199 2.53 9.00 1.96
CA ILE A 199 3.02 7.71 2.46
C ILE A 199 4.49 7.81 2.87
N LEU A 200 5.32 8.48 2.07
CA LEU A 200 6.73 8.73 2.40
C LEU A 200 6.87 9.52 3.69
N ASP A 201 6.06 10.56 3.89
CA ASP A 201 6.06 11.38 5.09
C ASP A 201 5.76 10.53 6.34
N TYR A 202 4.76 9.64 6.25
CA TYR A 202 4.49 8.67 7.31
C TYR A 202 5.67 7.71 7.54
N LEU A 203 6.19 7.08 6.49
CA LEU A 203 7.22 6.05 6.59
C LEU A 203 8.57 6.60 7.09
N VAL A 204 8.87 7.87 6.83
CA VAL A 204 10.06 8.54 7.36
C VAL A 204 10.01 8.60 8.89
N SER A 205 8.86 8.84 9.47
CA SER A 205 8.66 8.92 10.91
C SER A 205 8.43 7.56 11.59
N ASP A 206 8.15 6.49 10.82
CA ASP A 206 7.89 5.15 11.35
C ASP A 206 9.20 4.50 11.86
N PRO A 207 9.33 4.22 13.18
CA PRO A 207 10.54 3.63 13.74
C PRO A 207 10.80 2.18 13.27
N ASN A 208 9.77 1.47 12.81
CA ASN A 208 9.91 0.11 12.31
C ASN A 208 10.40 0.06 10.86
N THR A 209 10.37 1.17 10.14
CA THR A 209 10.82 1.25 8.75
C THR A 209 12.26 1.79 8.69
N HIS A 210 13.18 1.00 8.15
CA HIS A 210 14.59 1.41 7.99
C HIS A 210 14.93 1.73 6.53
N SER A 211 14.18 1.20 5.57
CA SER A 211 14.36 1.45 4.14
C SER A 211 13.02 1.38 3.41
N ILE A 212 12.93 2.05 2.27
CA ILE A 212 11.71 2.18 1.50
C ILE A 212 11.97 1.74 0.06
N LEU A 213 11.18 0.79 -0.42
CA LEU A 213 11.15 0.33 -1.80
C LEU A 213 9.88 0.82 -2.47
N MET A 214 9.99 1.30 -3.69
CA MET A 214 8.85 1.85 -4.42
C MET A 214 8.77 1.30 -5.84
N TYR A 215 7.54 0.97 -6.26
CA TYR A 215 7.20 0.69 -7.64
C TYR A 215 6.23 1.76 -8.15
N ILE A 216 6.64 2.49 -9.16
CA ILE A 216 5.96 3.69 -9.65
C ILE A 216 5.56 3.50 -11.11
N GLU A 217 4.27 3.67 -11.41
CA GLU A 217 3.74 3.72 -12.76
C GLU A 217 3.54 5.18 -13.22
N GLY A 218 3.01 6.03 -12.34
CA GLY A 218 2.79 7.44 -12.61
C GLY A 218 2.78 8.29 -11.34
N ILE A 219 2.97 9.59 -11.50
CA ILE A 219 2.98 10.56 -10.41
C ILE A 219 1.95 11.64 -10.71
N ARG A 220 1.00 11.84 -9.79
CA ARG A 220 -0.04 12.86 -9.94
C ARG A 220 0.47 14.25 -9.47
N HIS A 221 1.13 14.31 -8.33
CA HIS A 221 1.57 15.55 -7.69
C HIS A 221 3.10 15.62 -7.61
N ALA A 222 3.76 15.91 -8.74
CA ALA A 222 5.21 15.87 -8.86
C ALA A 222 5.96 16.75 -7.84
N ARG A 223 5.42 17.92 -7.47
CA ARG A 223 6.07 18.83 -6.52
C ARG A 223 6.07 18.26 -5.09
N SER A 224 4.93 17.79 -4.59
CA SER A 224 4.83 17.17 -3.26
C SER A 224 5.64 15.87 -3.21
N PHE A 225 5.56 15.04 -4.25
CA PHE A 225 6.36 13.83 -4.40
C PHE A 225 7.86 14.12 -4.28
N MET A 226 8.40 15.07 -5.04
CA MET A 226 9.83 15.40 -5.00
C MET A 226 10.26 16.01 -3.66
N SER A 227 9.39 16.76 -3.00
CA SER A 227 9.66 17.29 -1.66
C SER A 227 9.76 16.16 -0.62
N ALA A 228 8.81 15.24 -0.63
CA ALA A 228 8.79 14.09 0.26
C ALA A 228 9.96 13.12 0.00
N MET A 229 10.28 12.86 -1.28
CA MET A 229 11.44 12.06 -1.68
C MET A 229 12.76 12.64 -1.15
N ARG A 230 12.95 13.96 -1.27
CA ARG A 230 14.13 14.66 -0.74
C ARG A 230 14.23 14.54 0.78
N ALA A 231 13.13 14.67 1.48
CA ALA A 231 13.07 14.50 2.93
C ALA A 231 13.37 13.05 3.32
N ALA A 232 12.74 12.10 2.65
CA ALA A 232 12.88 10.67 2.92
C ALA A 232 14.32 10.18 2.68
N ALA A 233 14.92 10.50 1.53
CA ALA A 233 16.26 10.02 1.15
C ALA A 233 17.38 10.52 2.08
N ARG A 234 17.17 11.60 2.83
CA ARG A 234 18.12 12.11 3.84
C ARG A 234 18.11 11.28 5.12
N ILE A 235 17.03 10.56 5.38
CA ILE A 235 16.80 9.86 6.66
C ILE A 235 16.88 8.35 6.47
N LYS A 236 16.33 7.84 5.37
CA LYS A 236 16.24 6.40 5.08
C LYS A 236 16.64 6.12 3.63
N PRO A 237 17.31 5.00 3.33
CA PRO A 237 17.50 4.56 1.94
C PRO A 237 16.15 4.43 1.23
N VAL A 238 16.03 5.09 0.08
CA VAL A 238 14.87 4.98 -0.81
C VAL A 238 15.35 4.43 -2.14
N ILE A 239 14.75 3.31 -2.56
CA ILE A 239 15.05 2.65 -3.83
C ILE A 239 13.76 2.53 -4.61
N LEU A 240 13.79 2.91 -5.87
CA LEU A 240 12.61 2.82 -6.71
C LEU A 240 12.89 2.21 -8.08
N VAL A 241 11.85 1.59 -8.64
CA VAL A 241 11.73 1.27 -10.05
C VAL A 241 10.55 2.05 -10.62
N LYS A 242 10.74 2.69 -11.78
CA LYS A 242 9.66 3.35 -12.52
C LYS A 242 9.47 2.66 -13.85
N VAL A 243 8.24 2.28 -14.16
CA VAL A 243 7.84 1.72 -15.45
C VAL A 243 7.48 2.82 -16.46
N GLY A 244 7.27 2.43 -17.71
CA GLY A 244 6.93 3.38 -18.78
C GLY A 244 8.15 4.17 -19.30
N ARG A 245 9.34 3.56 -19.31
CA ARG A 245 10.59 4.19 -19.77
C ARG A 245 10.66 4.43 -21.27
N HIS A 246 10.02 3.57 -22.06
CA HIS A 246 9.98 3.67 -23.50
C HIS A 246 8.59 4.10 -23.98
N ALA A 247 8.49 4.72 -25.14
CA ALA A 247 7.23 5.26 -25.69
C ALA A 247 6.09 4.23 -25.73
N SER A 248 6.38 2.97 -26.05
CA SER A 248 5.42 1.87 -26.01
C SER A 248 4.94 1.53 -24.60
N GLY A 249 5.85 1.49 -23.63
CA GLY A 249 5.54 1.28 -22.21
C GLY A 249 4.82 2.47 -21.57
N SER A 250 5.16 3.70 -21.98
CA SER A 250 4.49 4.92 -21.52
C SER A 250 3.02 4.93 -21.93
N LYS A 251 2.71 4.52 -23.18
CA LYS A 251 1.33 4.43 -23.67
C LYS A 251 0.52 3.38 -22.89
N ALA A 252 1.11 2.24 -22.57
CA ALA A 252 0.48 1.21 -21.73
C ALA A 252 0.25 1.70 -20.30
N ALA A 253 1.23 2.36 -19.67
CA ALA A 253 1.11 2.93 -18.33
C ALA A 253 0.03 4.03 -18.27
N MET A 254 -0.03 4.91 -19.26
CA MET A 254 -1.07 5.95 -19.36
C MET A 254 -2.49 5.37 -19.45
N SER A 255 -2.67 4.29 -20.20
CA SER A 255 -3.98 3.63 -20.30
C SER A 255 -4.39 2.92 -19.01
N HIS A 256 -3.43 2.55 -18.17
CA HIS A 256 -3.65 1.82 -16.91
C HIS A 256 -3.87 2.74 -15.71
N THR A 257 -3.18 3.89 -15.64
CA THR A 257 -3.18 4.75 -14.45
C THR A 257 -3.74 6.14 -14.66
N ALA A 258 -4.11 6.51 -15.90
CA ALA A 258 -4.51 7.87 -16.29
C ALA A 258 -3.52 8.98 -15.87
N SER A 259 -2.26 8.62 -15.58
CA SER A 259 -1.23 9.53 -15.09
C SER A 259 -0.32 9.97 -16.23
N LEU A 260 0.09 11.25 -16.24
CA LEU A 260 1.11 11.76 -17.16
C LEU A 260 2.46 11.11 -16.84
N VAL A 261 2.98 10.34 -17.79
CA VAL A 261 4.35 9.81 -17.75
C VAL A 261 5.27 10.88 -18.34
N GLY A 262 5.97 11.64 -17.50
CA GLY A 262 6.98 12.60 -17.93
C GLY A 262 8.18 11.91 -18.63
N ALA A 263 9.03 12.69 -19.29
CA ALA A 263 10.24 12.18 -19.90
C ALA A 263 11.13 11.45 -18.89
N ASP A 264 11.61 10.27 -19.26
CA ASP A 264 12.30 9.35 -18.33
C ASP A 264 13.65 9.90 -17.87
N ASP A 265 14.36 10.61 -18.72
CA ASP A 265 15.62 11.31 -18.43
C ASP A 265 15.44 12.43 -17.41
N VAL A 266 14.36 13.21 -17.52
CA VAL A 266 14.00 14.24 -16.54
C VAL A 266 13.69 13.63 -15.18
N PHE A 267 12.94 12.52 -15.17
CA PHE A 267 12.65 11.78 -13.93
C PHE A 267 13.94 11.25 -13.30
N ASP A 268 14.83 10.64 -14.10
CA ASP A 268 16.09 10.08 -13.62
C ASP A 268 16.99 11.18 -13.00
N ALA A 269 17.15 12.29 -13.69
CA ALA A 269 17.91 13.44 -13.18
C ALA A 269 17.30 13.99 -11.87
N ALA A 270 15.97 14.05 -11.78
CA ALA A 270 15.28 14.55 -10.61
C ALA A 270 15.48 13.65 -9.38
N VAL A 271 15.33 12.33 -9.52
CA VAL A 271 15.47 11.39 -8.39
C VAL A 271 16.93 11.22 -7.96
N SER A 272 17.88 11.20 -8.91
CA SER A 272 19.31 11.18 -8.62
C SER A 272 19.74 12.40 -7.81
N ARG A 273 19.22 13.58 -8.15
CA ARG A 273 19.52 14.84 -7.46
C ARG A 273 19.07 14.87 -6.00
N VAL A 274 18.09 14.09 -5.63
CA VAL A 274 17.61 14.01 -4.23
C VAL A 274 18.17 12.82 -3.45
N GLY A 275 19.10 12.05 -4.07
CA GLY A 275 19.82 10.95 -3.42
C GLY A 275 19.02 9.63 -3.37
N VAL A 276 18.03 9.47 -4.23
CA VAL A 276 17.25 8.24 -4.35
C VAL A 276 17.91 7.29 -5.35
N VAL A 277 17.97 6.02 -5.04
CA VAL A 277 18.52 5.00 -5.92
C VAL A 277 17.42 4.51 -6.87
N ARG A 278 17.61 4.74 -8.15
CA ARG A 278 16.75 4.19 -9.19
C ARG A 278 17.32 2.88 -9.73
N VAL A 279 16.55 1.81 -9.63
CA VAL A 279 16.87 0.53 -10.27
C VAL A 279 16.10 0.37 -11.58
N GLN A 280 16.62 -0.48 -12.48
CA GLN A 280 16.14 -0.57 -13.84
C GLN A 280 15.14 -1.72 -14.05
N THR A 281 15.20 -2.74 -13.18
CA THR A 281 14.42 -3.96 -13.28
C THR A 281 13.81 -4.34 -11.94
N ILE A 282 12.75 -5.13 -12.00
CA ILE A 282 12.11 -5.73 -10.81
C ILE A 282 13.09 -6.66 -10.08
N THR A 283 13.93 -7.39 -10.82
CA THR A 283 14.96 -8.24 -10.23
C THR A 283 15.96 -7.43 -9.39
N GLN A 284 16.40 -6.27 -9.88
CA GLN A 284 17.24 -5.37 -9.10
C GLN A 284 16.54 -4.83 -7.86
N LEU A 285 15.23 -4.55 -7.94
CA LEU A 285 14.44 -4.13 -6.77
C LEU A 285 14.41 -5.25 -5.71
N PHE A 286 14.22 -6.51 -6.12
CA PHE A 286 14.25 -7.66 -5.23
C PHE A 286 15.64 -7.89 -4.61
N THR A 287 16.70 -7.75 -5.41
CA THR A 287 18.08 -7.81 -4.91
C THR A 287 18.35 -6.72 -3.87
N ALA A 288 17.87 -5.50 -4.13
CA ALA A 288 17.96 -4.41 -3.18
C ALA A 288 17.18 -4.72 -1.88
N ALA A 289 15.97 -5.29 -1.99
CA ALA A 289 15.20 -5.75 -0.82
C ALA A 289 16.01 -6.74 0.03
N LYS A 290 16.63 -7.73 -0.61
CA LYS A 290 17.48 -8.70 0.10
C LYS A 290 18.69 -8.05 0.77
N ALA A 291 19.40 -7.17 0.07
CA ALA A 291 20.54 -6.45 0.63
C ALA A 291 20.17 -5.59 1.84
N LEU A 292 19.04 -4.88 1.75
CA LEU A 292 18.54 -4.02 2.84
C LEU A 292 17.98 -4.82 4.03
N SER A 293 17.44 -6.01 3.79
CA SER A 293 16.92 -6.87 4.87
C SER A 293 18.00 -7.33 5.84
N CYS A 294 19.26 -7.42 5.40
CA CYS A 294 20.39 -7.77 6.24
C CYS A 294 20.71 -6.72 7.31
N GLY A 295 20.11 -5.53 7.24
CA GLY A 295 20.32 -4.46 8.23
C GLY A 295 21.72 -3.85 8.23
N PHE A 296 22.64 -4.37 7.42
CA PHE A 296 24.00 -3.88 7.33
C PHE A 296 24.05 -2.51 6.63
N ARG A 297 24.59 -1.51 7.33
CA ARG A 297 24.87 -0.19 6.75
C ARG A 297 26.37 0.02 6.74
N PRO A 298 27.02 0.05 5.56
CA PRO A 298 28.45 0.30 5.47
C PRO A 298 28.78 1.70 6.00
N VAL A 299 29.86 1.79 6.75
CA VAL A 299 30.42 3.07 7.25
C VAL A 299 31.72 3.35 6.52
N GLY A 300 31.75 4.46 5.80
CA GLY A 300 32.93 4.84 5.00
C GLY A 300 32.91 4.22 3.59
N ASN A 301 34.03 4.31 2.89
CA ASN A 301 34.17 3.96 1.46
C ASN A 301 35.20 2.83 1.21
N ARG A 302 35.58 2.08 2.24
CA ARG A 302 36.54 0.99 2.11
C ARG A 302 35.80 -0.33 1.99
N LEU A 303 36.15 -1.14 0.98
CA LEU A 303 35.64 -2.48 0.72
C LEU A 303 36.78 -3.48 0.93
N ALA A 304 36.51 -4.54 1.70
CA ALA A 304 37.39 -5.70 1.78
C ALA A 304 36.79 -6.84 0.93
N ILE A 305 37.57 -7.41 0.06
CA ILE A 305 37.19 -8.57 -0.76
C ILE A 305 37.97 -9.76 -0.23
N VAL A 306 37.26 -10.81 0.18
CA VAL A 306 37.87 -12.08 0.63
C VAL A 306 37.45 -13.16 -0.38
N THR A 307 38.43 -13.73 -1.07
CA THR A 307 38.20 -14.74 -2.11
C THR A 307 39.33 -15.78 -2.10
N ASN A 308 39.02 -17.02 -2.47
CA ASN A 308 39.98 -18.07 -2.70
C ASN A 308 40.45 -18.18 -4.15
N GLY A 309 39.95 -17.28 -5.03
CA GLY A 309 40.31 -17.22 -6.44
C GLY A 309 40.54 -15.77 -6.89
N GLY A 310 41.60 -15.52 -7.68
CA GLY A 310 41.96 -14.17 -8.14
C GLY A 310 40.92 -13.54 -9.07
N GLY A 311 40.30 -14.32 -9.97
CA GLY A 311 39.31 -13.81 -10.93
C GLY A 311 38.10 -13.11 -10.34
N PRO A 312 37.44 -13.65 -9.29
CA PRO A 312 36.32 -12.99 -8.65
C PRO A 312 36.67 -11.71 -7.86
N GLY A 313 37.96 -11.45 -7.63
CA GLY A 313 38.44 -10.29 -6.89
C GLY A 313 38.80 -9.07 -7.76
N VAL A 314 38.68 -9.17 -9.07
CA VAL A 314 39.08 -8.14 -10.04
C VAL A 314 37.89 -7.35 -10.53
#